data_74fea1fef53849340c7648aa98eae1a8
#
_entry.id   74fea1fef53849340c7648aa98eae1a8
#
_cell.length_a   1.000
_cell.length_b   1.000
_cell.length_c   1.000
_cell.angle_alpha   90.00
_cell.angle_beta   90.00
_cell.angle_gamma   90.00
#
_symmetry.space_group_name_H-M   'P 1'
#
loop_
_entity.id
_entity.type
_entity.pdbx_description
1 polymer ?
#
loop_
_entity_poly.entity_id
_entity_poly.type
_entity_poly.pdbx_seq_one_letter_code
_entity_poly.pdbx_strand_id
1 'polypeptide(L)'
;MKTNLNIYNLSSITINLNSWTYFFLFFIFFTSCNKNKIALQAVSYTQFELFVNETGYITDAEKYGWSIVQLDVYNYTTSENATWKIPDGINKVSSGALPVTQVSYNDALAYCEWAKKRLPTYDEYWDIVKNDKRIIISNNKFPISEIDTVNIVGNVWDITKNKNNERIRLAGGSLFCSEKTCHGTIKERELFVDKETGNINIGFSIMDL
;
A
#
# COMPACT_ATOMS: atom_id res chain seq x y z
N MET A 1 -30.19 -83.45 -8.02
CA MET A 1 -31.07 -82.34 -8.25
C MET A 1 -30.19 -81.13 -8.62
N LYS A 2 -30.18 -80.76 -9.90
CA LYS A 2 -29.32 -79.69 -10.45
C LYS A 2 -30.17 -78.42 -10.54
N THR A 3 -29.75 -77.37 -9.92
CA THR A 3 -30.31 -76.02 -10.11
C THR A 3 -29.32 -75.19 -10.89
N ASN A 4 -29.73 -74.79 -12.10
CA ASN A 4 -28.98 -73.87 -12.97
C ASN A 4 -29.13 -72.49 -12.51
N LEU A 5 -28.00 -71.71 -12.31
CA LEU A 5 -27.99 -70.27 -12.19
C LEU A 5 -27.74 -69.67 -13.57
N ASN A 6 -28.69 -68.88 -14.01
CA ASN A 6 -28.57 -68.03 -15.19
C ASN A 6 -27.68 -66.81 -14.89
N ILE A 7 -26.60 -66.69 -15.64
CA ILE A 7 -25.75 -65.52 -15.62
C ILE A 7 -26.26 -64.48 -16.65
N TYR A 8 -26.79 -63.38 -16.22
CA TYR A 8 -27.15 -62.27 -17.13
C TYR A 8 -25.89 -61.54 -17.59
N ASN A 9 -25.72 -61.55 -18.90
CA ASN A 9 -24.67 -60.84 -19.60
C ASN A 9 -24.98 -59.33 -19.61
N LEU A 10 -24.22 -58.51 -18.88
CA LEU A 10 -24.27 -57.04 -18.99
C LEU A 10 -23.40 -56.61 -20.17
N SER A 11 -24.05 -56.25 -21.26
CA SER A 11 -23.41 -55.63 -22.41
C SER A 11 -22.86 -54.25 -22.01
N SER A 12 -21.55 -54.08 -22.19
CA SER A 12 -20.82 -52.82 -22.01
C SER A 12 -21.35 -51.76 -22.97
N ILE A 13 -21.92 -50.69 -22.40
CA ILE A 13 -22.22 -49.49 -23.14
C ILE A 13 -20.92 -48.68 -23.20
N THR A 14 -20.24 -48.72 -24.32
CA THR A 14 -19.12 -47.83 -24.64
C THR A 14 -19.70 -46.48 -25.11
N ILE A 15 -19.64 -45.50 -24.25
CA ILE A 15 -19.95 -44.13 -24.64
C ILE A 15 -18.72 -43.55 -25.37
N ASN A 16 -18.83 -43.41 -26.66
CA ASN A 16 -17.82 -42.81 -27.51
C ASN A 16 -17.97 -41.27 -27.42
N LEU A 17 -17.32 -40.66 -26.46
CA LEU A 17 -17.26 -39.21 -26.32
C LEU A 17 -16.25 -38.66 -27.31
N ASN A 18 -16.71 -38.00 -28.35
CA ASN A 18 -15.89 -37.36 -29.37
C ASN A 18 -14.94 -36.33 -28.70
N SER A 19 -13.67 -36.33 -29.12
CA SER A 19 -12.58 -35.49 -28.68
C SER A 19 -12.92 -33.99 -28.62
N TRP A 20 -13.95 -33.57 -29.34
CA TRP A 20 -14.41 -32.15 -29.35
C TRP A 20 -15.19 -31.73 -28.09
N THR A 21 -15.83 -32.66 -27.38
CA THR A 21 -16.56 -32.34 -26.14
C THR A 21 -15.62 -32.03 -24.98
N TYR A 22 -14.42 -32.61 -24.95
CA TYR A 22 -13.41 -32.31 -23.96
C TYR A 22 -12.78 -30.93 -24.20
N PHE A 23 -12.69 -30.49 -25.45
CA PHE A 23 -12.16 -29.17 -25.79
C PHE A 23 -13.11 -28.02 -25.35
N PHE A 24 -14.43 -28.27 -25.41
CA PHE A 24 -15.43 -27.28 -24.96
C PHE A 24 -15.57 -27.25 -23.44
N LEU A 25 -15.37 -28.35 -22.72
CA LEU A 25 -15.41 -28.35 -21.25
C LEU A 25 -14.18 -27.74 -20.61
N PHE A 26 -13.04 -27.75 -21.31
CA PHE A 26 -11.80 -27.10 -20.80
C PHE A 26 -11.80 -25.58 -20.98
N PHE A 27 -12.63 -25.05 -21.89
CA PHE A 27 -12.69 -23.60 -22.15
C PHE A 27 -13.61 -22.85 -21.19
N ILE A 28 -14.47 -23.52 -20.44
CA ILE A 28 -15.43 -22.88 -19.53
C ILE A 28 -14.80 -22.52 -18.18
N PHE A 29 -13.63 -23.09 -17.85
CA PHE A 29 -12.98 -22.83 -16.56
C PHE A 29 -12.02 -21.62 -16.52
N PHE A 30 -11.81 -20.91 -17.62
CA PHE A 30 -10.87 -19.78 -17.67
C PHE A 30 -11.51 -18.39 -17.74
N THR A 31 -12.80 -18.25 -17.59
CA THR A 31 -13.42 -16.95 -17.37
C THR A 31 -13.69 -16.70 -15.88
N SER A 32 -12.67 -16.90 -15.04
CA SER A 32 -12.61 -16.20 -13.78
C SER A 32 -12.30 -14.74 -14.14
N CYS A 33 -13.34 -13.94 -14.28
CA CYS A 33 -13.24 -12.49 -14.31
C CYS A 33 -12.68 -12.09 -12.93
N ASN A 34 -11.36 -12.10 -12.79
CA ASN A 34 -10.70 -11.38 -11.73
C ASN A 34 -11.04 -9.91 -11.97
N LYS A 35 -12.12 -9.44 -11.35
CA LYS A 35 -12.27 -8.01 -11.10
C LYS A 35 -11.01 -7.63 -10.35
N ASN A 36 -10.05 -7.05 -11.06
CA ASN A 36 -8.86 -6.48 -10.45
C ASN A 36 -9.36 -5.55 -9.36
N LYS A 37 -9.32 -6.04 -8.11
CA LYS A 37 -9.65 -5.23 -6.96
C LYS A 37 -8.55 -4.20 -6.94
N ILE A 38 -8.88 -2.97 -7.31
CA ILE A 38 -7.95 -1.85 -7.21
C ILE A 38 -7.46 -1.85 -5.77
N ALA A 39 -6.23 -2.27 -5.58
CA ALA A 39 -5.65 -2.41 -4.25
C ALA A 39 -4.70 -1.24 -4.01
N LEU A 40 -4.92 -0.55 -2.91
CA LEU A 40 -3.98 0.42 -2.39
C LEU A 40 -2.92 -0.34 -1.59
N GLN A 41 -1.64 -0.14 -1.91
CA GLN A 41 -0.53 -0.82 -1.26
C GLN A 41 0.44 0.21 -0.69
N ALA A 42 0.61 0.24 0.62
CA ALA A 42 1.65 1.05 1.25
C ALA A 42 3.04 0.54 0.85
N VAL A 43 3.96 1.46 0.60
CA VAL A 43 5.34 1.11 0.25
C VAL A 43 6.15 0.90 1.52
N SER A 44 6.76 -0.29 1.65
CA SER A 44 7.61 -0.63 2.79
C SER A 44 9.02 -0.06 2.66
N TYR A 45 9.71 0.01 3.81
CA TYR A 45 11.14 0.34 3.85
C TYR A 45 11.96 -0.55 2.90
N THR A 46 11.77 -1.88 2.94
CA THR A 46 12.51 -2.81 2.07
C THR A 46 12.25 -2.56 0.58
N GLN A 47 11.01 -2.24 0.21
CA GLN A 47 10.70 -1.92 -1.19
C GLN A 47 11.37 -0.62 -1.65
N PHE A 48 11.36 0.39 -0.79
CA PHE A 48 12.03 1.66 -1.09
C PHE A 48 13.56 1.53 -1.09
N GLU A 49 14.12 0.73 -0.18
CA GLU A 49 15.54 0.39 -0.17
C GLU A 49 15.99 -0.29 -1.47
N LEU A 50 15.19 -1.22 -1.99
CA LEU A 50 15.46 -1.85 -3.28
C LEU A 50 15.52 -0.82 -4.40
N PHE A 51 14.54 0.09 -4.47
CA PHE A 51 14.54 1.18 -5.44
C PHE A 51 15.81 2.03 -5.37
N VAL A 52 16.19 2.46 -4.16
CA VAL A 52 17.40 3.29 -3.98
C VAL A 52 18.65 2.50 -4.37
N ASN A 53 18.76 1.23 -4.01
CA ASN A 53 19.92 0.39 -4.34
C ASN A 53 20.06 0.14 -5.84
N GLU A 54 18.93 -0.03 -6.56
CA GLU A 54 18.97 -0.27 -8.01
C GLU A 54 19.23 1.01 -8.83
N THR A 55 18.78 2.17 -8.33
CA THR A 55 18.82 3.41 -9.09
C THR A 55 19.90 4.39 -8.65
N GLY A 56 20.41 4.26 -7.45
CA GLY A 56 21.28 5.26 -6.82
C GLY A 56 20.53 6.56 -6.49
N TYR A 57 19.19 6.52 -6.36
CA TYR A 57 18.39 7.69 -6.09
C TYR A 57 18.76 8.34 -4.75
N ILE A 58 18.86 9.67 -4.73
CA ILE A 58 19.11 10.46 -3.54
C ILE A 58 17.82 11.22 -3.22
N THR A 59 17.25 11.00 -2.04
CA THR A 59 16.00 11.63 -1.61
C THR A 59 16.19 13.12 -1.32
N ASP A 60 15.09 13.87 -1.31
CA ASP A 60 15.16 15.31 -1.00
C ASP A 60 15.70 15.54 0.42
N ALA A 61 15.32 14.73 1.41
CA ALA A 61 15.88 14.80 2.76
C ALA A 61 17.41 14.55 2.77
N GLU A 62 17.91 13.59 1.99
CA GLU A 62 19.36 13.33 1.85
C GLU A 62 20.09 14.49 1.15
N LYS A 63 19.48 15.13 0.16
CA LYS A 63 20.06 16.32 -0.52
C LYS A 63 20.17 17.53 0.40
N TYR A 64 19.14 17.76 1.23
CA TYR A 64 19.13 18.89 2.18
C TYR A 64 19.98 18.63 3.41
N GLY A 65 20.19 17.36 3.78
CA GLY A 65 20.92 16.96 4.98
C GLY A 65 20.09 17.11 6.27
N TRP A 66 18.81 17.44 6.17
CA TRP A 66 17.89 17.54 7.30
C TRP A 66 16.45 17.30 6.85
N SER A 67 15.57 17.00 7.80
CA SER A 67 14.14 16.91 7.55
C SER A 67 13.33 17.24 8.81
N ILE A 68 12.01 17.29 8.66
CA ILE A 68 11.08 17.56 9.76
C ILE A 68 10.82 16.28 10.53
N VAL A 69 10.85 16.39 11.86
CA VAL A 69 10.49 15.31 12.77
C VAL A 69 9.34 15.79 13.65
N GLN A 70 8.19 15.17 13.50
CA GLN A 70 7.06 15.39 14.41
C GLN A 70 7.29 14.57 15.69
N LEU A 71 7.24 15.22 16.85
CA LEU A 71 7.47 14.63 18.16
C LEU A 71 6.17 14.19 18.83
N ASP A 72 5.12 14.98 18.64
CA ASP A 72 3.73 14.68 19.07
C ASP A 72 2.74 15.45 18.20
N VAL A 73 1.48 15.52 18.63
CA VAL A 73 0.38 16.14 17.84
C VAL A 73 0.66 17.59 17.44
N TYR A 74 1.41 18.35 18.25
CA TYR A 74 1.60 19.79 18.07
C TYR A 74 3.06 20.21 17.96
N ASN A 75 3.99 19.32 18.30
CA ASN A 75 5.40 19.66 18.36
C ASN A 75 6.17 19.07 17.20
N TYR A 76 6.91 19.94 16.53
CA TYR A 76 7.76 19.61 15.39
C TYR A 76 9.15 20.17 15.65
N THR A 77 10.15 19.48 15.14
CA THR A 77 11.54 19.95 15.11
C THR A 77 12.15 19.64 13.76
N THR A 78 13.26 20.24 13.43
CA THR A 78 14.14 19.80 12.35
C THR A 78 15.23 18.92 12.95
N SER A 79 15.60 17.86 12.23
CA SER A 79 16.69 16.99 12.65
C SER A 79 17.67 16.82 11.49
N GLU A 80 18.94 17.12 11.77
CA GLU A 80 20.04 16.78 10.86
C GLU A 80 20.11 15.26 10.70
N ASN A 81 20.43 14.82 9.48
CA ASN A 81 20.49 13.40 9.11
C ASN A 81 19.15 12.64 9.17
N ALA A 82 18.03 13.32 9.43
CA ALA A 82 16.72 12.67 9.31
C ALA A 82 16.44 12.35 7.85
N THR A 83 16.35 11.04 7.55
CA THR A 83 16.16 10.50 6.20
C THR A 83 15.29 9.25 6.29
N TRP A 84 14.89 8.68 5.16
CA TRP A 84 14.17 7.40 5.14
C TRP A 84 14.91 6.25 5.84
N LYS A 85 16.26 6.31 5.98
CA LYS A 85 17.08 5.32 6.70
C LYS A 85 17.10 5.56 8.21
N ILE A 86 17.02 6.82 8.62
CA ILE A 86 17.13 7.28 10.00
C ILE A 86 16.02 8.32 10.24
N PRO A 87 14.74 7.88 10.35
CA PRO A 87 13.60 8.80 10.29
C PRO A 87 13.55 9.88 11.35
N ASP A 88 14.13 9.63 12.53
CA ASP A 88 14.26 10.59 13.63
C ASP A 88 15.62 11.31 13.66
N GLY A 89 16.52 11.00 12.72
CA GLY A 89 17.89 11.51 12.67
C GLY A 89 18.87 10.80 13.64
N ILE A 90 18.42 9.83 14.41
CA ILE A 90 19.20 9.14 15.45
C ILE A 90 19.18 7.63 15.23
N ASN A 91 18.01 7.03 15.09
CA ASN A 91 17.82 5.60 15.05
C ASN A 91 17.53 5.11 13.63
N LYS A 92 18.20 4.02 13.25
CA LYS A 92 17.90 3.33 12.00
C LYS A 92 16.52 2.66 12.08
N VAL A 93 15.88 2.50 10.92
CA VAL A 93 14.64 1.74 10.79
C VAL A 93 14.82 0.34 11.37
N SER A 94 13.91 -0.09 12.23
CA SER A 94 13.98 -1.34 12.98
C SER A 94 13.49 -2.57 12.23
N SER A 95 12.65 -2.38 11.22
CA SER A 95 12.07 -3.48 10.43
C SER A 95 11.83 -3.04 8.99
N GLY A 96 12.13 -3.92 8.05
CA GLY A 96 11.87 -3.70 6.63
C GLY A 96 10.38 -3.69 6.25
N ALA A 97 9.51 -4.18 7.10
CA ALA A 97 8.06 -4.20 6.90
C ALA A 97 7.36 -2.90 7.35
N LEU A 98 8.09 -1.96 7.96
CA LEU A 98 7.56 -0.63 8.25
C LEU A 98 7.29 0.15 6.96
N PRO A 99 6.25 1.00 6.92
CA PRO A 99 6.09 1.93 5.81
C PRO A 99 7.31 2.86 5.72
N VAL A 100 7.75 3.14 4.50
CA VAL A 100 8.80 4.13 4.31
C VAL A 100 8.26 5.52 4.69
N THR A 101 9.06 6.27 5.43
CA THR A 101 8.77 7.66 5.81
C THR A 101 9.97 8.56 5.55
N GLN A 102 9.87 9.84 5.87
CA GLN A 102 10.89 10.86 5.49
C GLN A 102 11.11 10.93 3.98
N VAL A 103 10.05 10.71 3.23
CA VAL A 103 10.01 10.81 1.77
C VAL A 103 9.14 11.99 1.35
N SER A 104 9.55 12.67 0.31
CA SER A 104 8.83 13.79 -0.29
C SER A 104 7.88 13.30 -1.42
N TYR A 105 7.09 14.22 -1.95
CA TYR A 105 6.28 13.94 -3.14
C TYR A 105 7.17 13.61 -4.35
N ASN A 106 8.31 14.30 -4.51
CA ASN A 106 9.27 14.03 -5.57
C ASN A 106 9.84 12.61 -5.45
N ASP A 107 10.17 12.18 -4.22
CA ASP A 107 10.68 10.84 -3.94
C ASP A 107 9.64 9.76 -4.27
N ALA A 108 8.39 10.01 -3.89
CA ALA A 108 7.28 9.09 -4.17
C ALA A 108 7.00 8.96 -5.67
N LEU A 109 7.10 10.06 -6.43
CA LEU A 109 6.95 10.00 -7.89
C LEU A 109 8.09 9.24 -8.56
N ALA A 110 9.34 9.44 -8.12
CA ALA A 110 10.50 8.73 -8.64
C ALA A 110 10.39 7.20 -8.39
N TYR A 111 9.95 6.83 -7.19
CA TYR A 111 9.63 5.43 -6.89
C TYR A 111 8.54 4.87 -7.80
N CYS A 112 7.45 5.60 -7.99
CA CYS A 112 6.33 5.18 -8.85
C CYS A 112 6.77 4.95 -10.30
N GLU A 113 7.63 5.81 -10.83
CA GLU A 113 8.19 5.67 -12.18
C GLU A 113 9.02 4.39 -12.33
N TRP A 114 9.92 4.12 -11.38
CA TRP A 114 10.73 2.91 -11.34
C TRP A 114 9.86 1.65 -11.22
N ALA A 115 8.90 1.65 -10.29
CA ALA A 115 8.06 0.50 -10.00
C ALA A 115 6.97 0.24 -11.06
N LYS A 116 6.79 1.14 -12.05
CA LYS A 116 5.66 1.12 -13.01
C LYS A 116 4.31 1.14 -12.30
N LYS A 117 4.20 1.99 -11.31
CA LYS A 117 3.01 2.22 -10.49
C LYS A 117 2.65 3.70 -10.50
N ARG A 118 1.60 4.06 -9.80
CA ARG A 118 1.20 5.45 -9.59
C ARG A 118 0.73 5.72 -8.18
N LEU A 119 0.78 6.97 -7.77
CA LEU A 119 0.09 7.42 -6.58
C LEU A 119 -1.43 7.44 -6.81
N PRO A 120 -2.25 7.13 -5.79
CA PRO A 120 -3.68 7.41 -5.82
C PRO A 120 -3.92 8.93 -5.87
N THR A 121 -4.96 9.36 -6.55
CA THR A 121 -5.50 10.68 -6.29
C THR A 121 -6.16 10.71 -4.92
N TYR A 122 -6.38 11.90 -4.35
CA TYR A 122 -7.04 12.05 -3.05
C TYR A 122 -8.43 11.38 -3.03
N ASP A 123 -9.20 11.54 -4.08
CA ASP A 123 -10.52 10.94 -4.18
C ASP A 123 -10.47 9.41 -4.32
N GLU A 124 -9.55 8.87 -5.14
CA GLU A 124 -9.36 7.42 -5.26
C GLU A 124 -8.96 6.79 -3.92
N TYR A 125 -8.05 7.43 -3.17
CA TYR A 125 -7.67 6.96 -1.84
C TYR A 125 -8.91 6.78 -0.96
N TRP A 126 -9.71 7.84 -0.80
CA TRP A 126 -10.89 7.81 0.05
C TRP A 126 -11.99 6.89 -0.46
N ASP A 127 -12.14 6.74 -1.78
CA ASP A 127 -13.10 5.78 -2.35
C ASP A 127 -12.72 4.33 -2.07
N ILE A 128 -11.43 4.02 -2.02
CA ILE A 128 -10.95 2.69 -1.66
C ILE A 128 -11.14 2.41 -0.17
N VAL A 129 -10.81 3.34 0.70
CA VAL A 129 -10.83 3.15 2.15
C VAL A 129 -12.18 3.39 2.81
N LYS A 130 -13.16 3.98 2.12
CA LYS A 130 -14.48 4.32 2.69
C LYS A 130 -15.26 3.15 3.28
N ASN A 131 -15.04 1.94 2.78
CA ASN A 131 -15.67 0.72 3.28
C ASN A 131 -14.78 -0.03 4.27
N ASP A 132 -13.64 0.52 4.58
CA ASP A 132 -12.68 -0.08 5.48
C ASP A 132 -13.00 0.36 6.91
N LYS A 133 -13.30 -0.60 7.78
CA LYS A 133 -13.57 -0.36 9.20
C LYS A 133 -12.29 -0.07 9.99
N ARG A 134 -11.30 0.50 9.34
CA ARG A 134 -9.99 0.72 9.92
C ARG A 134 -10.04 1.80 10.98
N ILE A 135 -9.42 1.49 12.10
CA ILE A 135 -9.28 2.38 13.23
C ILE A 135 -7.94 3.11 13.07
N ILE A 136 -7.92 4.40 13.31
CA ILE A 136 -6.67 5.15 13.47
C ILE A 136 -5.87 4.49 14.58
N ILE A 137 -4.61 4.21 14.31
CA ILE A 137 -3.67 3.77 15.33
C ILE A 137 -3.06 5.02 15.98
N SER A 138 -3.86 5.68 16.79
CA SER A 138 -3.39 6.80 17.59
C SER A 138 -2.76 6.27 18.86
N ASN A 139 -1.47 5.97 18.82
CA ASN A 139 -0.72 5.61 20.01
C ASN A 139 0.17 6.74 20.51
N ASN A 140 0.30 7.85 19.76
CA ASN A 140 1.17 9.00 20.06
C ASN A 140 2.63 8.60 20.37
N LYS A 141 3.07 7.46 19.86
CA LYS A 141 4.41 6.91 20.14
C LYS A 141 5.01 6.30 18.88
N PHE A 142 6.28 6.53 18.67
CA PHE A 142 7.09 5.71 17.80
C PHE A 142 7.39 4.36 18.47
N PRO A 143 7.55 3.30 17.69
CA PRO A 143 7.57 3.28 16.23
C PRO A 143 6.16 3.23 15.61
N ILE A 144 6.10 3.57 14.31
CA ILE A 144 4.96 3.27 13.44
C ILE A 144 4.81 1.75 13.34
N SER A 145 3.62 1.29 13.01
CA SER A 145 3.34 -0.14 12.90
C SER A 145 3.70 -0.70 11.51
N GLU A 146 4.06 -1.98 11.46
CA GLU A 146 4.33 -2.67 10.20
C GLU A 146 3.09 -2.74 9.30
N ILE A 147 3.28 -2.70 7.98
CA ILE A 147 2.21 -2.57 6.98
C ILE A 147 1.18 -3.69 7.10
N ASP A 148 1.62 -4.93 7.27
CA ASP A 148 0.72 -6.09 7.30
C ASP A 148 -0.03 -6.28 8.62
N THR A 149 0.36 -5.56 9.66
CA THR A 149 -0.25 -5.69 11.00
C THR A 149 -1.35 -4.69 11.24
N VAL A 150 -1.42 -3.64 10.41
CA VAL A 150 -2.33 -2.52 10.59
C VAL A 150 -2.92 -2.07 9.28
N ASN A 151 -3.93 -1.26 9.41
CA ASN A 151 -4.58 -0.65 8.28
C ASN A 151 -3.73 0.51 7.73
N ILE A 152 -3.92 0.85 6.46
CA ILE A 152 -3.29 1.99 5.82
C ILE A 152 -3.65 3.28 6.56
N VAL A 153 -4.94 3.43 6.92
CA VAL A 153 -5.44 4.64 7.60
C VAL A 153 -4.90 4.72 9.03
N GLY A 154 -4.30 5.86 9.38
CA GLY A 154 -3.94 6.23 10.75
C GLY A 154 -2.54 5.80 11.20
N ASN A 155 -1.76 5.13 10.38
CA ASN A 155 -0.38 4.76 10.71
C ASN A 155 0.61 5.87 10.29
N VAL A 156 0.65 6.15 9.00
CA VAL A 156 1.37 7.28 8.41
C VAL A 156 0.45 8.02 7.45
N TRP A 157 0.68 9.31 7.26
CA TRP A 157 0.03 10.07 6.21
C TRP A 157 0.45 9.55 4.85
N ASP A 158 -0.53 9.35 3.97
CA ASP A 158 -0.29 8.97 2.58
C ASP A 158 -0.22 10.18 1.67
N ILE A 159 0.87 10.31 0.94
CA ILE A 159 1.03 11.27 -0.15
C ILE A 159 0.08 10.88 -1.29
N THR A 160 -0.73 11.84 -1.76
CA THR A 160 -1.62 11.61 -2.90
C THR A 160 -1.21 12.40 -4.14
N LYS A 161 -1.57 11.88 -5.32
CA LYS A 161 -1.29 12.53 -6.60
C LYS A 161 -2.06 13.84 -6.70
N ASN A 162 -1.34 14.94 -6.96
CA ASN A 162 -1.95 16.23 -7.22
C ASN A 162 -1.99 16.52 -8.74
N LYS A 163 -3.13 17.04 -9.20
CA LYS A 163 -3.31 17.42 -10.61
C LYS A 163 -2.59 18.72 -10.96
N ASN A 164 -2.48 19.65 -10.03
CA ASN A 164 -2.03 21.03 -10.29
C ASN A 164 -0.67 21.38 -9.70
N ASN A 165 0.02 20.46 -9.08
CA ASN A 165 1.39 20.62 -8.55
C ASN A 165 1.64 21.74 -7.51
N GLU A 166 0.62 22.42 -6.99
CA GLU A 166 0.82 23.56 -6.10
C GLU A 166 0.92 23.15 -4.62
N ARG A 167 0.04 22.31 -4.16
CA ARG A 167 0.02 21.79 -2.78
C ARG A 167 -0.37 20.32 -2.79
N ILE A 168 0.43 19.51 -2.15
CA ILE A 168 0.23 18.06 -2.11
C ILE A 168 -0.70 17.72 -0.96
N ARG A 169 -1.82 17.07 -1.27
CA ARG A 169 -2.76 16.59 -0.25
C ARG A 169 -2.24 15.31 0.39
N LEU A 170 -2.35 15.26 1.71
CA LEU A 170 -2.14 14.06 2.49
C LEU A 170 -3.47 13.43 2.88
N ALA A 171 -3.53 12.11 2.88
CA ALA A 171 -4.72 11.33 3.23
C ALA A 171 -4.43 10.34 4.37
N GLY A 172 -5.46 9.83 5.00
CA GLY A 172 -5.40 8.69 5.92
C GLY A 172 -5.06 8.99 7.37
N GLY A 173 -4.44 10.12 7.68
CA GLY A 173 -3.97 10.41 9.03
C GLY A 173 -2.73 9.61 9.44
N SER A 174 -2.20 9.87 10.63
CA SER A 174 -1.01 9.19 11.15
C SER A 174 -1.17 8.79 12.61
N LEU A 175 -0.15 8.16 13.16
CA LEU A 175 -0.08 7.74 14.56
C LEU A 175 -0.29 8.88 15.59
N PHE A 176 -0.07 10.15 15.18
CA PHE A 176 -0.33 11.33 16.02
C PHE A 176 -1.78 11.81 15.91
N CYS A 177 -2.58 11.21 15.04
CA CYS A 177 -3.98 11.57 14.87
C CYS A 177 -4.85 10.86 15.90
N SER A 178 -5.79 11.60 16.48
CA SER A 178 -6.87 11.04 17.29
C SER A 178 -8.21 11.58 16.79
N GLU A 179 -9.30 10.93 17.14
CA GLU A 179 -10.65 11.42 16.83
C GLU A 179 -10.90 12.86 17.31
N LYS A 180 -10.16 13.29 18.34
CA LYS A 180 -10.30 14.62 18.94
C LYS A 180 -9.35 15.66 18.36
N THR A 181 -8.16 15.27 17.93
CA THR A 181 -7.08 16.20 17.62
C THR A 181 -6.69 16.23 16.14
N CYS A 182 -6.86 15.13 15.45
CA CYS A 182 -6.49 15.03 14.05
C CYS A 182 -7.67 14.52 13.23
N HIS A 183 -8.01 15.24 12.21
CA HIS A 183 -9.14 14.90 11.37
C HIS A 183 -8.72 14.27 10.05
N GLY A 184 -7.53 13.76 10.00
CA GLY A 184 -6.95 13.13 8.81
C GLY A 184 -7.65 11.87 8.32
N THR A 185 -8.56 11.34 9.11
CA THR A 185 -9.48 10.26 8.73
C THR A 185 -10.78 10.76 8.12
N ILE A 186 -10.99 12.06 8.12
CA ILE A 186 -12.18 12.70 7.56
C ILE A 186 -11.76 13.35 6.25
N LYS A 187 -12.34 12.89 5.15
CA LYS A 187 -12.04 13.36 3.79
C LYS A 187 -12.12 14.89 3.65
N GLU A 188 -13.04 15.53 4.35
CA GLU A 188 -13.28 16.96 4.26
C GLU A 188 -12.20 17.83 4.91
N ARG A 189 -11.32 17.20 5.70
CA ARG A 189 -10.22 17.93 6.36
C ARG A 189 -8.91 17.66 5.64
N GLU A 190 -8.54 18.60 4.83
CA GLU A 190 -7.37 18.52 3.97
C GLU A 190 -6.11 19.00 4.71
N LEU A 191 -5.08 18.17 4.72
CA LEU A 191 -3.72 18.55 5.09
C LEU A 191 -2.87 18.64 3.83
N PHE A 192 -2.05 19.68 3.75
CA PHE A 192 -1.21 19.93 2.58
C PHE A 192 0.26 20.03 2.98
N VAL A 193 1.11 19.56 2.10
CA VAL A 193 2.57 19.77 2.15
C VAL A 193 3.06 20.30 0.81
N ASP A 194 4.31 20.77 0.77
CA ASP A 194 5.00 21.06 -0.49
C ASP A 194 5.57 19.79 -1.13
N LYS A 195 6.27 19.95 -2.26
CA LYS A 195 6.79 18.81 -3.02
C LYS A 195 8.02 18.16 -2.41
N GLU A 196 8.75 18.87 -1.59
CA GLU A 196 10.08 18.52 -1.10
C GLU A 196 10.09 18.15 0.38
N THR A 197 8.97 18.38 1.07
CA THR A 197 8.85 18.08 2.50
C THR A 197 8.64 16.59 2.76
N GLY A 198 9.56 16.00 3.52
CA GLY A 198 9.39 14.73 4.22
C GLY A 198 9.08 14.95 5.71
N ASN A 199 8.51 13.94 6.35
CA ASN A 199 8.34 13.92 7.80
C ASN A 199 8.35 12.46 8.28
N ILE A 200 8.68 12.25 9.54
CA ILE A 200 8.76 10.94 10.18
C ILE A 200 7.44 10.11 10.11
N ASN A 201 6.32 10.77 9.90
CA ASN A 201 4.99 10.16 9.80
C ASN A 201 4.31 10.38 8.44
N ILE A 202 5.08 10.72 7.41
CA ILE A 202 4.60 10.85 6.03
C ILE A 202 5.27 9.77 5.18
N GLY A 203 4.46 8.98 4.51
CA GLY A 203 4.83 7.96 3.55
C GLY A 203 3.88 7.99 2.34
N PHE A 204 3.79 6.88 1.62
CA PHE A 204 2.89 6.81 0.46
C PHE A 204 2.45 5.39 0.15
N SER A 205 1.29 5.32 -0.46
CA SER A 205 0.74 4.08 -1.05
C SER A 205 0.69 4.18 -2.56
N ILE A 206 0.74 3.06 -3.24
CA ILE A 206 0.76 2.94 -4.69
C ILE A 206 -0.42 2.13 -5.21
N MET A 207 -0.72 2.31 -6.48
CA MET A 207 -1.72 1.59 -7.25
C MET A 207 -1.15 1.16 -8.60
N ASP A 208 -1.80 0.20 -9.23
CA ASP A 208 -1.54 -0.14 -10.63
C ASP A 208 -1.84 1.06 -11.57
N LEU A 209 -1.14 1.10 -12.73
CA LEU A 209 -1.33 2.12 -13.75
C LEU A 209 -2.72 2.05 -14.37
#